data_3a8d266e8993aee4de3a42e0c66923c2
#
_entry.id   3a8d266e8993aee4de3a42e0c66923c2
#
_cell.length_a   1.000
_cell.length_b   1.000
_cell.length_c   1.000
_cell.angle_alpha   90.00
_cell.angle_beta   90.00
_cell.angle_gamma   90.00
#
_symmetry.space_group_name_H-M   'P 1'
#
loop_
_entity.id
_entity.type
_entity.pdbx_description
1 polymer ?
#
loop_
_entity_poly.entity_id
_entity_poly.type
_entity_poly.pdbx_seq_one_letter_code
_entity_poly.pdbx_strand_id
1 'polypeptide(L)'
;FIVTAVGFFLRKDWWPLLGIVVVILSQSLIFTTWADAKYGTIANVIIMVVAIVGQSNLTFERSFKEDVTSTMRAVTTTLEVLKEEDLAPLPLCVQKYLTYVGAVGKPKVYNMKIVFNGEMRDKGKDWFHFTSEQYNFMDSPTRLFFMKAKIMGLPTYGYHKYTNQTASMQIKLLSLFSVVDLAEPELYPTETVTFFNDLCLFAPAALIDDRITWETLDALSAKATFNNKGTTISAILYFNEKGQLINFISKDRYSVSEMKAFPFSTPASNYQEVNGYKLPNYGEAIWHYPDGDFVYGKFRVKDVVYNVLSP
;
A
#
# COMPACT_ATOMS: atom_id res chain seq x y z
N PHE A 1 -36.71 -2.54 -3.56
CA PHE A 1 -35.99 -3.08 -2.40
C PHE A 1 -35.44 -4.49 -2.61
N ILE A 2 -36.23 -5.47 -3.12
CA ILE A 2 -35.75 -6.84 -3.32
C ILE A 2 -34.50 -6.87 -4.22
N VAL A 3 -34.53 -6.20 -5.38
CA VAL A 3 -33.38 -6.11 -6.30
C VAL A 3 -32.17 -5.45 -5.62
N THR A 4 -32.39 -4.41 -4.84
CA THR A 4 -31.32 -3.76 -4.06
C THR A 4 -30.71 -4.71 -3.03
N ALA A 5 -31.54 -5.47 -2.31
CA ALA A 5 -31.08 -6.46 -1.35
C ALA A 5 -30.27 -7.57 -2.03
N VAL A 6 -30.73 -8.09 -3.16
CA VAL A 6 -29.99 -9.07 -3.96
C VAL A 6 -28.64 -8.50 -4.40
N GLY A 7 -28.62 -7.27 -4.91
CA GLY A 7 -27.37 -6.58 -5.27
C GLY A 7 -26.40 -6.42 -4.10
N PHE A 8 -26.90 -6.09 -2.92
CA PHE A 8 -26.12 -6.00 -1.69
C PHE A 8 -25.48 -7.34 -1.31
N PHE A 9 -26.26 -8.42 -1.23
CA PHE A 9 -25.74 -9.75 -0.90
C PHE A 9 -24.77 -10.31 -1.95
N LEU A 10 -24.99 -10.00 -3.23
CA LEU A 10 -24.09 -10.37 -4.32
C LEU A 10 -22.92 -9.41 -4.48
N ARG A 11 -22.77 -8.41 -3.59
CA ARG A 11 -21.69 -7.40 -3.61
C ARG A 11 -21.54 -6.69 -4.96
N LYS A 12 -22.64 -6.35 -5.63
CA LYS A 12 -22.63 -5.64 -6.90
C LYS A 12 -22.43 -4.14 -6.69
N ASP A 13 -21.58 -3.50 -7.46
CA ASP A 13 -21.21 -2.07 -7.27
C ASP A 13 -22.38 -1.10 -7.50
N TRP A 14 -23.44 -1.51 -8.15
CA TRP A 14 -24.63 -0.68 -8.44
C TRP A 14 -25.65 -0.63 -7.29
N TRP A 15 -25.59 -1.58 -6.30
CA TRP A 15 -26.64 -1.67 -5.28
C TRP A 15 -26.80 -0.41 -4.42
N PRO A 16 -25.73 0.36 -4.05
CA PRO A 16 -25.91 1.52 -3.20
C PRO A 16 -26.66 2.64 -3.90
N LEU A 17 -26.32 2.91 -5.16
CA LEU A 17 -27.01 3.93 -5.96
C LEU A 17 -28.49 3.58 -6.15
N LEU A 18 -28.78 2.31 -6.49
CA LEU A 18 -30.16 1.83 -6.60
C LEU A 18 -30.88 1.95 -5.25
N GLY A 19 -30.19 1.63 -4.14
CA GLY A 19 -30.72 1.76 -2.77
C GLY A 19 -31.16 3.19 -2.46
N ILE A 20 -30.33 4.18 -2.79
CA ILE A 20 -30.64 5.60 -2.60
C ILE A 20 -31.91 5.98 -3.40
N VAL A 21 -31.95 5.61 -4.68
CA VAL A 21 -33.10 5.93 -5.55
C VAL A 21 -34.40 5.30 -5.03
N VAL A 22 -34.35 4.03 -4.66
CA VAL A 22 -35.53 3.30 -4.16
C VAL A 22 -36.02 3.87 -2.82
N VAL A 23 -35.12 4.28 -1.93
CA VAL A 23 -35.48 4.93 -0.67
C VAL A 23 -36.14 6.28 -0.91
N ILE A 24 -35.64 7.11 -1.84
CA ILE A 24 -36.25 8.39 -2.17
C ILE A 24 -37.67 8.18 -2.71
N LEU A 25 -37.87 7.24 -3.61
CA LEU A 25 -39.21 6.92 -4.14
C LEU A 25 -40.15 6.40 -3.05
N SER A 26 -39.68 5.50 -2.19
CA SER A 26 -40.45 4.98 -1.07
C SER A 26 -40.84 6.08 -0.09
N GLN A 27 -39.89 6.98 0.24
CA GLN A 27 -40.19 8.08 1.18
C GLN A 27 -41.19 9.09 0.60
N SER A 28 -41.12 9.35 -0.72
CA SER A 28 -42.10 10.18 -1.38
C SER A 28 -43.53 9.62 -1.28
N LEU A 29 -43.68 8.29 -1.45
CA LEU A 29 -44.95 7.60 -1.25
C LEU A 29 -45.45 7.66 0.20
N ILE A 30 -44.52 7.46 1.17
CA ILE A 30 -44.86 7.57 2.60
C ILE A 30 -45.42 8.95 2.92
N PHE A 31 -44.88 10.03 2.34
CA PHE A 31 -45.38 11.37 2.60
C PHE A 31 -46.83 11.58 2.07
N THR A 32 -47.24 10.90 1.01
CA THR A 32 -48.62 10.98 0.52
C THR A 32 -49.62 10.26 1.43
N THR A 33 -49.18 9.27 2.19
CA THR A 33 -49.98 8.44 3.11
C THR A 33 -49.43 8.46 4.53
N TRP A 34 -49.00 9.62 5.01
CA TRP A 34 -48.24 9.77 6.23
C TRP A 34 -48.92 9.18 7.47
N ALA A 35 -50.23 9.37 7.59
CA ALA A 35 -50.97 8.88 8.77
C ALA A 35 -50.81 7.36 8.97
N ASP A 36 -50.77 6.59 7.85
CA ASP A 36 -50.79 5.12 7.89
C ASP A 36 -49.37 4.54 7.75
N ALA A 37 -48.47 5.22 7.01
CA ALA A 37 -47.19 4.66 6.60
C ALA A 37 -45.95 5.28 7.29
N LYS A 38 -46.07 6.23 8.18
CA LYS A 38 -44.95 7.01 8.79
C LYS A 38 -43.84 6.16 9.40
N TYR A 39 -44.14 4.98 9.94
CA TYR A 39 -43.14 4.08 10.53
C TYR A 39 -42.20 3.46 9.49
N GLY A 40 -42.58 3.41 8.21
CA GLY A 40 -41.71 3.01 7.10
C GLY A 40 -40.49 3.95 6.92
N THR A 41 -40.61 5.20 7.39
CA THR A 41 -39.48 6.15 7.38
C THR A 41 -38.27 5.64 8.15
N ILE A 42 -38.47 4.90 9.26
CA ILE A 42 -37.35 4.34 10.05
C ILE A 42 -36.54 3.36 9.19
N ALA A 43 -37.20 2.45 8.50
CA ALA A 43 -36.53 1.52 7.59
C ALA A 43 -35.83 2.25 6.45
N ASN A 44 -36.47 3.25 5.85
CA ASN A 44 -35.88 4.09 4.81
C ASN A 44 -34.61 4.81 5.28
N VAL A 45 -34.60 5.38 6.48
CA VAL A 45 -33.42 6.04 7.07
C VAL A 45 -32.26 5.05 7.21
N ILE A 46 -32.52 3.86 7.76
CA ILE A 46 -31.49 2.83 7.93
C ILE A 46 -30.89 2.42 6.57
N ILE A 47 -31.75 2.13 5.58
CA ILE A 47 -31.32 1.73 4.25
C ILE A 47 -30.54 2.88 3.57
N MET A 48 -30.98 4.11 3.71
CA MET A 48 -30.31 5.30 3.18
C MET A 48 -28.89 5.43 3.74
N VAL A 49 -28.72 5.34 5.06
CA VAL A 49 -27.39 5.40 5.70
C VAL A 49 -26.47 4.30 5.17
N VAL A 50 -26.95 3.07 5.12
CA VAL A 50 -26.16 1.93 4.61
C VAL A 50 -25.80 2.13 3.12
N ALA A 51 -26.72 2.63 2.32
CA ALA A 51 -26.49 2.91 0.92
C ALA A 51 -25.49 4.05 0.69
N ILE A 52 -25.57 5.13 1.48
CA ILE A 52 -24.62 6.25 1.44
C ILE A 52 -23.21 5.76 1.79
N VAL A 53 -23.06 4.99 2.87
CA VAL A 53 -21.77 4.41 3.27
C VAL A 53 -21.23 3.47 2.18
N GLY A 54 -22.09 2.62 1.62
CA GLY A 54 -21.72 1.74 0.52
C GLY A 54 -21.22 2.51 -0.70
N GLN A 55 -21.93 3.56 -1.10
CA GLN A 55 -21.54 4.42 -2.23
C GLN A 55 -20.24 5.15 -1.96
N SER A 56 -20.03 5.67 -0.76
CA SER A 56 -18.80 6.37 -0.38
C SER A 56 -17.59 5.44 -0.40
N ASN A 57 -17.74 4.20 0.11
CA ASN A 57 -16.68 3.19 0.06
C ASN A 57 -16.30 2.86 -1.39
N LEU A 58 -17.28 2.66 -2.27
CA LEU A 58 -17.03 2.39 -3.70
C LEU A 58 -16.37 3.57 -4.41
N THR A 59 -16.80 4.79 -4.12
CA THR A 59 -16.22 6.01 -4.70
C THR A 59 -14.76 6.19 -4.28
N PHE A 60 -14.45 5.96 -3.00
CA PHE A 60 -13.09 6.08 -2.50
C PHE A 60 -12.16 4.99 -3.07
N GLU A 61 -12.64 3.74 -3.17
CA GLU A 61 -11.88 2.67 -3.83
C GLU A 61 -11.72 2.92 -5.33
N ARG A 62 -12.73 3.50 -5.98
CA ARG A 62 -12.67 3.84 -7.41
C ARG A 62 -11.59 4.87 -7.71
N SER A 63 -11.41 5.89 -6.87
CA SER A 63 -10.36 6.89 -7.05
C SER A 63 -8.96 6.25 -7.06
N PHE A 64 -8.71 5.27 -6.18
CA PHE A 64 -7.49 4.47 -6.22
C PHE A 64 -7.33 3.69 -7.54
N LYS A 65 -8.39 2.99 -7.99
CA LYS A 65 -8.36 2.21 -9.24
C LYS A 65 -8.17 3.07 -10.48
N GLU A 66 -8.73 4.27 -10.48
CA GLU A 66 -8.54 5.26 -11.55
C GLU A 66 -7.10 5.75 -11.61
N ASP A 67 -6.49 6.05 -10.45
CA ASP A 67 -5.07 6.41 -10.36
C ASP A 67 -4.16 5.26 -10.85
N VAL A 68 -4.44 4.01 -10.44
CA VAL A 68 -3.73 2.82 -10.93
C VAL A 68 -3.84 2.71 -12.45
N THR A 69 -5.06 2.79 -12.98
CA THR A 69 -5.31 2.67 -14.43
C THR A 69 -4.62 3.77 -15.22
N SER A 70 -4.66 5.00 -14.74
CA SER A 70 -4.02 6.14 -15.40
C SER A 70 -2.49 6.01 -15.40
N THR A 71 -1.91 5.55 -14.29
CA THR A 71 -0.46 5.34 -14.16
C THR A 71 0.00 4.17 -15.05
N MET A 72 -0.75 3.06 -15.10
CA MET A 72 -0.42 1.93 -15.98
C MET A 72 -0.35 2.31 -17.45
N ARG A 73 -1.23 3.18 -17.93
CA ARG A 73 -1.22 3.65 -19.33
C ARG A 73 0.02 4.46 -19.71
N ALA A 74 0.69 5.03 -18.72
CA ALA A 74 1.90 5.84 -18.91
C ALA A 74 3.19 5.00 -18.88
N VAL A 75 3.13 3.71 -18.49
CA VAL A 75 4.30 2.84 -18.38
C VAL A 75 4.75 2.36 -19.75
N THR A 76 6.01 2.58 -20.07
CA THR A 76 6.66 1.98 -21.25
C THR A 76 7.28 0.66 -20.83
N THR A 77 6.92 -0.43 -21.47
CA THR A 77 7.49 -1.75 -21.20
C THR A 77 8.60 -2.05 -22.17
N THR A 78 9.79 -2.44 -21.68
CA THR A 78 10.85 -3.07 -22.48
C THR A 78 10.97 -4.54 -22.06
N LEU A 79 11.36 -5.40 -22.99
CA LEU A 79 11.55 -6.83 -22.72
C LEU A 79 12.99 -7.13 -22.24
N GLU A 80 13.61 -6.19 -21.54
CA GLU A 80 14.93 -6.39 -20.99
C GLU A 80 14.91 -7.44 -19.88
N VAL A 81 15.88 -8.36 -19.94
CA VAL A 81 16.08 -9.42 -18.95
C VAL A 81 17.30 -9.08 -18.12
N LEU A 82 17.20 -9.26 -16.82
CA LEU A 82 18.32 -9.07 -15.90
C LEU A 82 19.36 -10.17 -16.11
N LYS A 83 20.58 -9.78 -16.46
CA LYS A 83 21.69 -10.70 -16.69
C LYS A 83 22.64 -10.75 -15.50
N GLU A 84 23.45 -11.79 -15.42
CA GLU A 84 24.45 -11.92 -14.36
C GLU A 84 25.51 -10.80 -14.41
N GLU A 85 25.87 -10.35 -15.62
CA GLU A 85 26.79 -9.24 -15.82
C GLU A 85 26.30 -7.90 -15.26
N ASP A 86 24.97 -7.69 -15.17
CA ASP A 86 24.36 -6.48 -14.61
C ASP A 86 24.58 -6.39 -13.09
N LEU A 87 24.94 -7.48 -12.43
CA LEU A 87 25.20 -7.51 -10.99
C LEU A 87 26.60 -6.98 -10.64
N ALA A 88 27.54 -6.97 -11.56
CA ALA A 88 28.95 -6.68 -11.30
C ALA A 88 29.22 -5.35 -10.55
N PRO A 89 28.47 -4.26 -10.76
CA PRO A 89 28.67 -3.01 -10.02
C PRO A 89 28.17 -3.03 -8.57
N LEU A 90 27.38 -4.04 -8.19
CA LEU A 90 26.74 -4.09 -6.89
C LEU A 90 27.68 -4.68 -5.81
N PRO A 91 27.48 -4.34 -4.50
CA PRO A 91 28.12 -5.03 -3.39
C PRO A 91 27.86 -6.54 -3.43
N LEU A 92 28.84 -7.35 -3.03
CA LEU A 92 28.72 -8.82 -3.04
C LEU A 92 27.51 -9.36 -2.29
N CYS A 93 27.15 -8.74 -1.15
CA CYS A 93 25.94 -9.12 -0.40
C CYS A 93 24.65 -8.86 -1.19
N VAL A 94 24.60 -7.79 -1.97
CA VAL A 94 23.45 -7.46 -2.83
C VAL A 94 23.41 -8.42 -4.05
N GLN A 95 24.55 -8.74 -4.65
CA GLN A 95 24.64 -9.76 -5.72
C GLN A 95 24.11 -11.12 -5.24
N LYS A 96 24.54 -11.56 -4.05
CA LYS A 96 24.06 -12.81 -3.43
C LYS A 96 22.56 -12.77 -3.19
N TYR A 97 22.02 -11.62 -2.75
CA TYR A 97 20.58 -11.43 -2.54
C TYR A 97 19.82 -11.57 -3.85
N LEU A 98 20.23 -10.87 -4.92
CA LEU A 98 19.58 -10.95 -6.23
C LEU A 98 19.61 -12.35 -6.82
N THR A 99 20.70 -13.08 -6.62
CA THR A 99 20.82 -14.48 -7.00
C THR A 99 19.90 -15.37 -6.14
N TYR A 100 19.88 -15.17 -4.81
CA TYR A 100 19.05 -15.94 -3.89
C TYR A 100 17.56 -15.81 -4.21
N VAL A 101 17.10 -14.60 -4.47
CA VAL A 101 15.67 -14.36 -4.80
C VAL A 101 15.31 -14.83 -6.20
N GLY A 102 16.30 -15.20 -7.02
CA GLY A 102 16.09 -15.69 -8.38
C GLY A 102 15.72 -14.59 -9.36
N ALA A 103 16.28 -13.39 -9.21
CA ALA A 103 16.03 -12.24 -10.09
C ALA A 103 16.75 -12.36 -11.44
N VAL A 104 17.92 -13.00 -11.47
CA VAL A 104 18.72 -13.20 -12.70
C VAL A 104 17.98 -14.09 -13.70
N GLY A 105 18.02 -13.73 -14.96
CA GLY A 105 17.32 -14.41 -16.04
C GLY A 105 15.83 -14.06 -16.15
N LYS A 106 15.33 -13.14 -15.36
CA LYS A 106 13.94 -12.68 -15.40
C LYS A 106 13.79 -11.28 -15.99
N PRO A 107 12.62 -10.95 -16.55
CA PRO A 107 12.34 -9.61 -17.05
C PRO A 107 12.54 -8.55 -15.96
N LYS A 108 13.04 -7.38 -16.35
CA LYS A 108 13.06 -6.20 -15.49
C LYS A 108 11.65 -5.88 -15.01
N VAL A 109 11.53 -5.37 -13.79
CA VAL A 109 10.26 -5.04 -13.15
C VAL A 109 9.94 -3.57 -13.41
N TYR A 110 8.87 -3.30 -14.17
CA TYR A 110 8.37 -1.94 -14.46
C TYR A 110 7.31 -1.51 -13.47
N ASN A 111 6.50 -2.47 -13.05
CA ASN A 111 5.53 -2.29 -12.00
C ASN A 111 5.34 -3.60 -11.23
N MET A 112 4.81 -3.47 -10.02
CA MET A 112 4.36 -4.61 -9.24
C MET A 112 3.04 -4.30 -8.55
N LYS A 113 2.21 -5.34 -8.41
CA LYS A 113 1.05 -5.36 -7.52
C LYS A 113 1.38 -6.20 -6.32
N ILE A 114 1.10 -5.72 -5.12
CA ILE A 114 1.26 -6.46 -3.88
C ILE A 114 -0.07 -6.48 -3.13
N VAL A 115 -0.44 -7.65 -2.60
CA VAL A 115 -1.58 -7.81 -1.70
C VAL A 115 -1.07 -8.24 -0.33
N PHE A 116 -1.46 -7.48 0.70
CA PHE A 116 -1.13 -7.81 2.08
C PHE A 116 -2.37 -8.11 2.91
N ASN A 117 -2.19 -8.98 3.89
CA ASN A 117 -2.96 -9.00 5.13
C ASN A 117 -2.03 -8.58 6.26
N GLY A 118 -2.55 -7.87 7.23
CA GLY A 118 -1.71 -7.44 8.33
C GLY A 118 -2.50 -6.92 9.50
N GLU A 119 -1.72 -6.44 10.45
CA GLU A 119 -2.21 -5.76 11.65
C GLU A 119 -1.45 -4.45 11.80
N MET A 120 -2.15 -3.41 12.19
CA MET A 120 -1.56 -2.12 12.53
C MET A 120 -2.11 -1.63 13.86
N ARG A 121 -1.38 -0.70 14.48
CA ARG A 121 -1.82 0.01 15.67
C ARG A 121 -1.16 1.38 15.78
N ASP A 122 -1.83 2.31 16.43
CA ASP A 122 -1.20 3.52 16.93
C ASP A 122 -0.56 3.29 18.31
N LYS A 123 0.34 4.21 18.72
CA LYS A 123 0.99 4.14 20.03
C LYS A 123 -0.07 4.18 21.15
N GLY A 124 -0.05 3.17 22.02
CA GLY A 124 -1.02 3.04 23.10
C GLY A 124 -2.42 2.55 22.69
N LYS A 125 -2.57 2.05 21.46
CA LYS A 125 -3.83 1.47 20.96
C LYS A 125 -3.68 -0.01 20.67
N ASP A 126 -4.82 -0.70 20.60
CA ASP A 126 -4.91 -2.10 20.23
C ASP A 126 -4.64 -2.32 18.74
N TRP A 127 -4.25 -3.54 18.39
CA TRP A 127 -4.07 -3.97 17.02
C TRP A 127 -5.42 -4.04 16.27
N PHE A 128 -5.46 -3.53 15.06
CA PHE A 128 -6.55 -3.76 14.13
C PHE A 128 -6.06 -4.49 12.88
N HIS A 129 -6.89 -5.37 12.33
CA HIS A 129 -6.60 -6.09 11.11
C HIS A 129 -6.89 -5.25 9.88
N PHE A 130 -6.07 -5.43 8.85
CA PHE A 130 -6.29 -4.81 7.56
C PHE A 130 -6.01 -5.78 6.41
N THR A 131 -6.56 -5.46 5.25
CA THR A 131 -6.14 -5.96 3.94
C THR A 131 -5.74 -4.77 3.08
N SER A 132 -4.75 -4.94 2.22
CA SER A 132 -4.37 -3.87 1.30
C SER A 132 -4.03 -4.38 -0.08
N GLU A 133 -4.24 -3.52 -1.05
CA GLU A 133 -3.79 -3.66 -2.42
C GLU A 133 -2.87 -2.48 -2.74
N GLN A 134 -1.71 -2.77 -3.31
CA GLN A 134 -0.68 -1.78 -3.58
C GLN A 134 -0.13 -1.96 -4.98
N TYR A 135 0.16 -0.85 -5.64
CA TYR A 135 0.88 -0.83 -6.91
C TYR A 135 2.09 0.10 -6.79
N ASN A 136 3.26 -0.41 -7.24
CA ASN A 136 4.47 0.39 -7.38
C ASN A 136 4.87 0.42 -8.85
N PHE A 137 5.28 1.59 -9.35
CA PHE A 137 5.76 1.82 -10.70
C PHE A 137 7.19 2.36 -10.64
N MET A 138 8.11 1.77 -11.42
CA MET A 138 9.55 1.98 -11.24
C MET A 138 10.11 3.14 -12.07
N ASP A 139 9.69 3.31 -13.33
CA ASP A 139 10.21 4.33 -14.23
C ASP A 139 9.97 5.76 -13.70
N SER A 140 8.74 6.04 -13.34
CA SER A 140 8.36 7.24 -12.60
C SER A 140 7.91 6.80 -11.22
N PRO A 141 8.80 6.85 -10.20
CA PRO A 141 8.51 6.30 -8.89
C PRO A 141 7.15 6.72 -8.37
N THR A 142 6.25 5.74 -8.32
CA THR A 142 4.88 5.91 -7.90
C THR A 142 4.48 4.74 -7.01
N ARG A 143 3.85 5.04 -5.88
CA ARG A 143 3.30 4.06 -4.97
C ARG A 143 1.86 4.42 -4.67
N LEU A 144 0.95 3.51 -4.96
CA LEU A 144 -0.48 3.64 -4.70
C LEU A 144 -0.87 2.50 -3.76
N PHE A 145 -1.15 2.82 -2.51
CA PHE A 145 -1.46 1.84 -1.46
C PHE A 145 -2.86 2.08 -0.91
N PHE A 146 -3.77 1.14 -1.12
CA PHE A 146 -5.13 1.20 -0.62
C PHE A 146 -5.38 0.14 0.44
N MET A 147 -5.79 0.58 1.63
CA MET A 147 -6.02 -0.27 2.80
C MET A 147 -7.50 -0.30 3.18
N LYS A 148 -7.99 -1.49 3.50
CA LYS A 148 -9.32 -1.71 4.07
C LYS A 148 -9.18 -2.30 5.46
N ALA A 149 -9.74 -1.62 6.45
CA ALA A 149 -9.78 -2.05 7.84
C ALA A 149 -11.18 -1.88 8.43
N LYS A 150 -11.37 -2.44 9.62
CA LYS A 150 -12.49 -2.11 10.51
C LYS A 150 -11.92 -1.66 11.85
N ILE A 151 -12.23 -0.44 12.24
CA ILE A 151 -11.85 0.11 13.54
C ILE A 151 -13.12 0.23 14.37
N MET A 152 -13.17 -0.40 15.54
CA MET A 152 -14.37 -0.50 16.36
C MET A 152 -15.62 -1.01 15.62
N GLY A 153 -15.39 -1.96 14.68
CA GLY A 153 -16.46 -2.54 13.86
C GLY A 153 -16.89 -1.71 12.64
N LEU A 154 -16.41 -0.48 12.50
CA LEU A 154 -16.76 0.42 11.40
C LEU A 154 -15.73 0.37 10.27
N PRO A 155 -16.16 0.32 9.00
CA PRO A 155 -15.26 0.41 7.84
C PRO A 155 -14.41 1.68 7.92
N THR A 156 -13.09 1.48 7.86
CA THR A 156 -12.11 2.57 7.86
C THR A 156 -11.10 2.27 6.77
N TYR A 157 -11.09 3.09 5.73
CA TYR A 157 -10.24 2.89 4.56
C TYR A 157 -9.16 3.94 4.49
N GLY A 158 -7.97 3.51 4.06
CA GLY A 158 -6.80 4.37 3.89
C GLY A 158 -6.31 4.34 2.46
N TYR A 159 -5.92 5.50 1.94
CA TYR A 159 -5.27 5.62 0.64
C TYR A 159 -4.01 6.48 0.78
N HIS A 160 -2.86 5.87 0.53
CA HIS A 160 -1.58 6.56 0.42
C HIS A 160 -1.21 6.65 -1.06
N LYS A 161 -0.93 7.86 -1.52
CA LYS A 161 -0.55 8.16 -2.89
C LYS A 161 0.78 8.89 -2.88
N TYR A 162 1.78 8.28 -3.51
CA TYR A 162 3.09 8.85 -3.76
C TYR A 162 3.32 8.89 -5.26
N THR A 163 3.44 10.07 -5.83
CA THR A 163 3.59 10.27 -7.27
C THR A 163 4.41 11.55 -7.50
N ASN A 164 5.22 11.57 -8.53
CA ASN A 164 5.74 12.77 -9.20
C ASN A 164 5.98 14.01 -8.31
N GLN A 165 6.78 13.86 -7.24
CA GLN A 165 7.12 14.91 -6.26
C GLN A 165 5.99 15.29 -5.29
N THR A 166 4.94 14.49 -5.21
CA THR A 166 3.87 14.68 -4.23
C THR A 166 3.59 13.41 -3.47
N ALA A 167 3.18 13.57 -2.22
CA ALA A 167 2.69 12.48 -1.39
C ALA A 167 1.44 12.93 -0.64
N SER A 168 0.48 12.04 -0.50
CA SER A 168 -0.71 12.27 0.29
C SER A 168 -1.13 11.01 1.02
N MET A 169 -1.76 11.19 2.18
CA MET A 169 -2.33 10.13 2.99
C MET A 169 -3.72 10.53 3.43
N GLN A 170 -4.72 9.75 3.05
CA GLN A 170 -6.10 9.91 3.48
C GLN A 170 -6.56 8.67 4.22
N ILE A 171 -7.10 8.84 5.42
CA ILE A 171 -7.78 7.79 6.17
C ILE A 171 -9.19 8.27 6.46
N LYS A 172 -10.19 7.50 6.01
CA LYS A 172 -11.61 7.87 6.12
C LYS A 172 -12.42 6.82 6.87
N LEU A 173 -13.09 7.26 7.93
CA LEU A 173 -14.11 6.47 8.61
C LEU A 173 -15.38 6.44 7.75
N LEU A 174 -15.91 5.24 7.46
CA LEU A 174 -17.05 5.01 6.56
C LEU A 174 -16.85 5.61 5.16
N SER A 175 -15.60 5.94 4.79
CA SER A 175 -15.24 6.73 3.59
C SER A 175 -15.96 8.09 3.46
N LEU A 176 -16.57 8.57 4.53
CA LEU A 176 -17.30 9.84 4.62
C LEU A 176 -16.53 10.88 5.44
N PHE A 177 -15.96 10.46 6.56
CA PHE A 177 -15.32 11.36 7.51
C PHE A 177 -13.80 11.18 7.45
N SER A 178 -13.08 12.22 7.02
CA SER A 178 -11.61 12.22 7.03
C SER A 178 -11.12 12.24 8.49
N VAL A 179 -10.44 11.16 8.90
CA VAL A 179 -9.73 11.05 10.17
C VAL A 179 -8.29 11.55 10.01
N VAL A 180 -7.70 11.26 8.85
CA VAL A 180 -6.39 11.78 8.42
C VAL A 180 -6.54 12.28 6.99
N ASP A 181 -6.02 13.47 6.71
CA ASP A 181 -5.92 14.05 5.37
C ASP A 181 -4.65 14.90 5.33
N LEU A 182 -3.56 14.32 4.84
CA LEU A 182 -2.23 14.90 4.87
C LEU A 182 -1.66 14.98 3.45
N ALA A 183 -1.04 16.10 3.16
CA ALA A 183 -0.29 16.36 1.92
C ALA A 183 0.94 17.25 2.21
N GLU A 184 1.50 17.15 3.42
CA GLU A 184 2.64 17.96 3.87
C GLU A 184 3.93 17.61 3.09
N PRO A 185 4.82 18.58 2.89
CA PRO A 185 6.08 18.35 2.16
C PRO A 185 6.93 17.20 2.74
N GLU A 186 6.91 17.01 4.06
CA GLU A 186 7.67 15.98 4.78
C GLU A 186 7.16 14.56 4.46
N LEU A 187 5.95 14.44 3.95
CA LEU A 187 5.39 13.16 3.55
C LEU A 187 6.11 12.62 2.30
N TYR A 188 6.65 13.48 1.44
CA TYR A 188 7.33 13.04 0.23
C TYR A 188 8.63 12.26 0.50
N PRO A 189 9.59 12.74 1.32
CA PRO A 189 10.75 11.95 1.73
C PRO A 189 10.34 10.65 2.45
N THR A 190 9.32 10.71 3.30
CA THR A 190 8.78 9.52 4.02
C THR A 190 8.30 8.44 3.07
N GLU A 191 7.49 8.81 2.08
CA GLU A 191 6.99 7.86 1.08
C GLU A 191 8.08 7.43 0.09
N THR A 192 9.12 8.26 -0.13
CA THR A 192 10.31 7.86 -0.90
C THR A 192 11.06 6.73 -0.18
N VAL A 193 11.22 6.81 1.15
CA VAL A 193 11.79 5.71 1.95
C VAL A 193 10.91 4.46 1.85
N THR A 194 9.60 4.62 1.96
CA THR A 194 8.64 3.49 1.88
C THR A 194 8.68 2.84 0.50
N PHE A 195 8.68 3.63 -0.57
CA PHE A 195 8.80 3.13 -1.94
C PHE A 195 10.11 2.34 -2.13
N PHE A 196 11.23 2.88 -1.68
CA PHE A 196 12.53 2.22 -1.80
C PHE A 196 12.61 0.94 -0.97
N ASN A 197 12.01 0.93 0.22
CA ASN A 197 11.88 -0.27 1.05
C ASN A 197 11.08 -1.38 0.32
N ASP A 198 9.98 -1.00 -0.34
CA ASP A 198 9.18 -1.94 -1.13
C ASP A 198 9.99 -2.54 -2.29
N LEU A 199 10.82 -1.73 -2.97
CA LEU A 199 11.73 -2.23 -4.01
C LEU A 199 12.72 -3.24 -3.45
N CYS A 200 13.35 -2.92 -2.32
CA CYS A 200 14.32 -3.81 -1.68
C CYS A 200 13.72 -5.17 -1.31
N LEU A 201 12.49 -5.20 -0.82
CA LEU A 201 11.85 -6.41 -0.32
C LEU A 201 11.11 -7.19 -1.41
N PHE A 202 10.44 -6.51 -2.34
CA PHE A 202 9.45 -7.13 -3.22
C PHE A 202 9.74 -6.97 -4.70
N ALA A 203 10.63 -6.07 -5.12
CA ALA A 203 11.06 -5.92 -6.50
C ALA A 203 12.59 -5.90 -6.64
N PRO A 204 13.31 -6.90 -6.12
CA PRO A 204 14.77 -6.86 -6.06
C PRO A 204 15.44 -6.69 -7.45
N ALA A 205 14.81 -7.15 -8.53
CA ALA A 205 15.31 -6.91 -9.89
C ALA A 205 15.34 -5.41 -10.28
N ALA A 206 14.57 -4.54 -9.60
CA ALA A 206 14.57 -3.09 -9.80
C ALA A 206 15.70 -2.37 -9.01
N LEU A 207 16.55 -3.08 -8.29
CA LEU A 207 17.68 -2.49 -7.56
C LEU A 207 18.88 -2.16 -8.44
N ILE A 208 18.86 -2.58 -9.70
CA ILE A 208 19.81 -2.15 -10.75
C ILE A 208 19.22 -0.94 -11.44
N ASP A 209 19.49 0.23 -10.88
CA ASP A 209 18.92 1.50 -11.31
C ASP A 209 19.95 2.61 -11.03
N ASP A 210 20.21 3.47 -12.01
CA ASP A 210 21.18 4.57 -11.91
C ASP A 210 20.86 5.58 -10.82
N ARG A 211 19.62 5.60 -10.32
CA ARG A 211 19.19 6.42 -9.19
C ARG A 211 19.64 5.87 -7.85
N ILE A 212 20.18 4.63 -7.82
CA ILE A 212 20.65 3.96 -6.61
C ILE A 212 22.16 3.87 -6.63
N THR A 213 22.81 4.44 -5.64
CA THR A 213 24.25 4.26 -5.41
C THR A 213 24.48 3.37 -4.20
N TRP A 214 25.53 2.53 -4.29
CA TRP A 214 25.80 1.52 -3.29
C TRP A 214 27.16 1.73 -2.65
N GLU A 215 27.23 1.47 -1.34
CA GLU A 215 28.46 1.44 -0.53
C GLU A 215 28.50 0.13 0.26
N THR A 216 29.57 -0.64 0.11
CA THR A 216 29.79 -1.84 0.92
C THR A 216 30.19 -1.43 2.34
N LEU A 217 29.46 -1.86 3.37
CA LEU A 217 29.81 -1.62 4.76
C LEU A 217 30.60 -2.79 5.33
N ASP A 218 30.12 -4.02 5.12
CA ASP A 218 30.78 -5.26 5.48
C ASP A 218 30.32 -6.43 4.59
N ALA A 219 30.67 -7.67 4.97
CA ALA A 219 30.33 -8.86 4.18
C ALA A 219 28.83 -9.14 4.07
N LEU A 220 28.01 -8.63 5.00
CA LEU A 220 26.57 -8.90 5.11
C LEU A 220 25.73 -7.62 5.16
N SER A 221 26.34 -6.45 4.94
CA SER A 221 25.59 -5.20 4.91
C SER A 221 26.10 -4.25 3.83
N ALA A 222 25.16 -3.48 3.25
CA ALA A 222 25.42 -2.43 2.29
C ALA A 222 24.53 -1.24 2.56
N LYS A 223 25.06 -0.03 2.33
CA LYS A 223 24.28 1.18 2.31
C LYS A 223 23.85 1.50 0.88
N ALA A 224 22.57 1.73 0.71
CA ALA A 224 22.00 2.24 -0.54
C ALA A 224 21.60 3.71 -0.36
N THR A 225 21.86 4.52 -1.36
CA THR A 225 21.37 5.90 -1.45
C THR A 225 20.52 6.00 -2.71
N PHE A 226 19.26 6.35 -2.55
CA PHE A 226 18.29 6.49 -3.64
C PHE A 226 17.93 7.95 -3.86
N ASN A 227 18.07 8.43 -5.09
CA ASN A 227 17.68 9.79 -5.48
C ASN A 227 16.45 9.74 -6.39
N ASN A 228 15.39 10.41 -5.98
CA ASN A 228 14.21 10.61 -6.81
C ASN A 228 13.87 12.09 -6.91
N LYS A 229 14.11 12.68 -8.11
CA LYS A 229 13.73 14.06 -8.43
C LYS A 229 14.22 15.09 -7.41
N GLY A 230 15.48 14.95 -6.96
CA GLY A 230 16.12 15.85 -6.01
C GLY A 230 15.89 15.49 -4.53
N THR A 231 15.01 14.55 -4.21
CA THR A 231 14.90 13.96 -2.88
C THR A 231 15.83 12.78 -2.77
N THR A 232 16.79 12.87 -1.86
CA THR A 232 17.77 11.81 -1.59
C THR A 232 17.47 11.19 -0.23
N ILE A 233 17.37 9.88 -0.21
CA ILE A 233 17.23 9.08 1.02
C ILE A 233 18.30 7.99 1.04
N SER A 234 18.58 7.47 2.22
CA SER A 234 19.50 6.35 2.40
C SER A 234 18.93 5.26 3.30
N ALA A 235 19.41 4.05 3.09
CA ALA A 235 19.11 2.92 3.94
C ALA A 235 20.29 1.97 4.04
N ILE A 236 20.40 1.27 5.17
CA ILE A 236 21.31 0.15 5.36
C ILE A 236 20.50 -1.13 5.24
N LEU A 237 20.94 -2.00 4.33
CA LEU A 237 20.37 -3.31 4.10
C LEU A 237 21.27 -4.34 4.78
N TYR A 238 20.66 -5.20 5.59
CA TYR A 238 21.33 -6.30 6.30
C TYR A 238 20.91 -7.64 5.71
N PHE A 239 21.88 -8.46 5.41
CA PHE A 239 21.67 -9.77 4.80
C PHE A 239 22.16 -10.87 5.75
N ASN A 240 21.69 -12.09 5.58
CA ASN A 240 22.26 -13.25 6.24
C ASN A 240 23.21 -14.01 5.28
N GLU A 241 23.89 -15.01 5.79
CA GLU A 241 24.84 -15.84 5.03
C GLU A 241 24.20 -16.57 3.83
N LYS A 242 22.85 -16.80 3.88
CA LYS A 242 22.10 -17.40 2.78
C LYS A 242 21.80 -16.42 1.65
N GLY A 243 22.12 -15.13 1.81
CA GLY A 243 21.80 -14.06 0.87
C GLY A 243 20.37 -13.51 1.02
N GLN A 244 19.67 -13.74 2.12
CA GLN A 244 18.36 -13.16 2.39
C GLN A 244 18.50 -11.76 2.97
N LEU A 245 17.75 -10.79 2.48
CA LEU A 245 17.60 -9.49 3.12
C LEU A 245 16.77 -9.68 4.41
N ILE A 246 17.38 -9.46 5.56
CA ILE A 246 16.74 -9.68 6.86
C ILE A 246 16.30 -8.41 7.55
N ASN A 247 16.83 -7.25 7.14
CA ASN A 247 16.39 -5.96 7.67
C ASN A 247 16.76 -4.83 6.72
N PHE A 248 15.93 -3.80 6.72
CA PHE A 248 16.14 -2.50 6.06
C PHE A 248 16.02 -1.44 7.14
N ILE A 249 17.01 -0.53 7.25
CA ILE A 249 17.00 0.57 8.24
C ILE A 249 17.26 1.90 7.53
N SER A 250 16.34 2.85 7.66
CA SER A 250 16.53 4.24 7.21
C SER A 250 16.36 5.23 8.36
N LYS A 251 17.09 6.34 8.31
CA LYS A 251 16.95 7.47 9.23
C LYS A 251 16.21 8.67 8.61
N ASP A 252 15.80 8.52 7.36
CA ASP A 252 15.23 9.61 6.55
C ASP A 252 13.70 9.59 6.52
N ARG A 253 13.06 8.73 7.36
CA ARG A 253 11.62 8.64 7.45
C ARG A 253 11.09 9.57 8.54
N TYR A 254 10.12 10.41 8.16
CA TYR A 254 9.48 11.37 9.05
C TYR A 254 8.23 10.76 9.70
N SER A 255 8.13 10.84 11.02
CA SER A 255 6.93 10.48 11.77
C SER A 255 6.00 11.67 11.82
N VAL A 256 4.86 11.55 11.15
CA VAL A 256 3.85 12.63 11.11
C VAL A 256 3.27 12.92 12.49
N SER A 257 3.06 11.87 13.32
CA SER A 257 2.52 12.03 14.67
C SER A 257 3.47 12.77 15.61
N GLU A 258 4.80 12.58 15.43
CA GLU A 258 5.83 13.18 16.27
C GLU A 258 6.45 14.45 15.63
N MET A 259 6.05 14.78 14.40
CA MET A 259 6.56 15.90 13.61
C MET A 259 8.10 15.93 13.53
N LYS A 260 8.72 14.73 13.37
CA LYS A 260 10.18 14.56 13.37
C LYS A 260 10.61 13.30 12.64
N ALA A 261 11.83 13.32 12.08
CA ALA A 261 12.45 12.11 11.53
C ALA A 261 12.99 11.23 12.65
N PHE A 262 12.73 9.91 12.55
CA PHE A 262 13.26 8.88 13.43
C PHE A 262 13.77 7.70 12.62
N PRO A 263 14.72 6.92 13.14
CA PRO A 263 15.10 5.68 12.51
C PRO A 263 13.89 4.74 12.40
N PHE A 264 13.81 4.09 11.26
CA PHE A 264 12.75 3.18 10.90
C PHE A 264 13.35 1.89 10.36
N SER A 265 12.83 0.74 10.76
CA SER A 265 13.28 -0.54 10.25
C SER A 265 12.14 -1.43 9.79
N THR A 266 12.50 -2.35 8.89
CA THR A 266 11.60 -3.37 8.36
C THR A 266 12.30 -4.73 8.42
N PRO A 267 12.33 -5.39 9.58
CA PRO A 267 12.81 -6.77 9.65
C PRO A 267 11.89 -7.67 8.83
N ALA A 268 12.50 -8.51 7.98
CA ALA A 268 11.83 -9.36 7.03
C ALA A 268 12.24 -10.82 7.22
N SER A 269 11.31 -11.74 7.08
CA SER A 269 11.52 -13.16 7.35
C SER A 269 10.54 -14.07 6.59
N ASN A 270 10.65 -15.37 6.83
CA ASN A 270 9.73 -16.37 6.27
C ASN A 270 9.70 -16.34 4.75
N TYR A 271 10.88 -16.43 4.11
CA TYR A 271 11.01 -16.44 2.67
C TYR A 271 10.30 -17.62 2.05
N GLN A 272 9.48 -17.34 1.04
CA GLN A 272 8.68 -18.31 0.30
C GLN A 272 8.76 -18.03 -1.19
N GLU A 273 8.47 -19.02 -2.01
CA GLU A 273 8.34 -18.82 -3.44
C GLU A 273 6.98 -18.17 -3.76
N VAL A 274 7.05 -17.02 -4.43
CA VAL A 274 5.89 -16.26 -4.90
C VAL A 274 6.14 -15.87 -6.35
N ASN A 275 5.34 -16.42 -7.26
CA ASN A 275 5.42 -16.15 -8.70
C ASN A 275 6.84 -16.24 -9.29
N GLY A 276 7.57 -17.29 -8.83
CA GLY A 276 8.92 -17.62 -9.29
C GLY A 276 10.04 -16.80 -8.64
N TYR A 277 9.78 -15.97 -7.64
CA TYR A 277 10.77 -15.31 -6.81
C TYR A 277 10.71 -15.82 -5.37
N LYS A 278 11.86 -15.88 -4.70
CA LYS A 278 11.91 -16.15 -3.25
C LYS A 278 11.82 -14.82 -2.50
N LEU A 279 10.64 -14.50 -1.97
CA LEU A 279 10.36 -13.23 -1.29
C LEU A 279 10.05 -13.46 0.19
N PRO A 280 10.29 -12.44 1.06
CA PRO A 280 9.87 -12.52 2.45
C PRO A 280 8.34 -12.50 2.51
N ASN A 281 7.76 -13.45 3.25
CA ASN A 281 6.31 -13.51 3.44
C ASN A 281 5.84 -12.75 4.67
N TYR A 282 6.74 -12.43 5.60
CA TYR A 282 6.45 -11.67 6.82
C TYR A 282 7.46 -10.56 7.03
N GLY A 283 6.97 -9.39 7.43
CA GLY A 283 7.77 -8.25 7.85
C GLY A 283 7.06 -7.41 8.90
N GLU A 284 7.84 -6.66 9.65
CA GLU A 284 7.34 -5.69 10.61
C GLU A 284 7.77 -4.28 10.22
N ALA A 285 6.99 -3.29 10.65
CA ALA A 285 7.33 -1.88 10.50
C ALA A 285 7.56 -1.30 11.90
N ILE A 286 8.79 -0.85 12.17
CA ILE A 286 9.25 -0.48 13.49
C ILE A 286 9.81 0.94 13.48
N TRP A 287 9.28 1.79 14.35
CA TRP A 287 9.88 3.06 14.69
C TRP A 287 10.83 2.90 15.88
N HIS A 288 12.02 3.49 15.80
CA HIS A 288 12.99 3.53 16.89
C HIS A 288 12.94 4.92 17.55
N TYR A 289 12.02 5.07 18.48
CA TYR A 289 11.86 6.31 19.25
C TYR A 289 12.87 6.36 20.42
N PRO A 290 13.16 7.55 20.96
CA PRO A 290 14.03 7.68 22.13
C PRO A 290 13.57 6.92 23.39
N ASP A 291 12.26 6.68 23.50
CA ASP A 291 11.62 5.94 24.59
C ASP A 291 11.47 4.43 24.30
N GLY A 292 11.98 3.96 23.17
CA GLY A 292 12.04 2.55 22.79
C GLY A 292 11.43 2.23 21.42
N ASP A 293 11.60 1.00 21.02
CA ASP A 293 11.11 0.50 19.76
C ASP A 293 9.58 0.33 19.76
N PHE A 294 8.94 0.81 18.71
CA PHE A 294 7.50 0.72 18.52
C PHE A 294 7.16 -0.01 17.22
N VAL A 295 6.74 -1.27 17.34
CA VAL A 295 6.18 -2.04 16.23
C VAL A 295 4.75 -1.54 15.97
N TYR A 296 4.54 -0.83 14.87
CA TYR A 296 3.22 -0.31 14.52
C TYR A 296 2.52 -1.11 13.42
N GLY A 297 3.26 -1.94 12.67
CA GLY A 297 2.71 -2.72 11.58
C GLY A 297 3.32 -4.12 11.50
N LYS A 298 2.49 -5.11 11.17
CA LYS A 298 2.86 -6.48 10.84
C LYS A 298 2.22 -6.83 9.51
N PHE A 299 3.03 -7.25 8.55
CA PHE A 299 2.61 -7.48 7.17
C PHE A 299 2.84 -8.94 6.79
N ARG A 300 1.84 -9.55 6.15
CA ARG A 300 1.93 -10.86 5.52
C ARG A 300 1.60 -10.74 4.05
N VAL A 301 2.52 -11.12 3.21
CA VAL A 301 2.32 -11.13 1.75
C VAL A 301 1.31 -12.21 1.41
N LYS A 302 0.33 -11.84 0.60
CA LYS A 302 -0.65 -12.77 0.02
C LYS A 302 -0.37 -13.04 -1.44
N ASP A 303 0.07 -12.03 -2.16
CA ASP A 303 0.41 -12.12 -3.57
C ASP A 303 1.33 -10.98 -4.00
N VAL A 304 2.20 -11.26 -4.95
CA VAL A 304 3.04 -10.26 -5.65
C VAL A 304 3.01 -10.61 -7.13
N VAL A 305 2.52 -9.71 -7.94
CA VAL A 305 2.48 -9.88 -9.41
C VAL A 305 3.30 -8.77 -10.05
N TYR A 306 4.19 -9.15 -10.97
CA TYR A 306 5.04 -8.20 -11.68
C TYR A 306 4.52 -7.91 -13.08
N ASN A 307 4.83 -6.72 -13.57
CA ASN A 307 4.55 -6.29 -14.93
C ASN A 307 3.08 -6.46 -15.31
N VAL A 308 2.20 -6.01 -14.38
CA VAL A 308 0.75 -6.07 -14.52
C VAL A 308 0.31 -5.16 -15.66
N LEU A 309 -0.50 -5.67 -16.58
CA LEU A 309 -0.97 -4.95 -17.77
C LEU A 309 -2.37 -4.33 -17.58
N SER A 310 -3.12 -4.80 -16.58
CA SER A 310 -4.45 -4.27 -16.22
C SER A 310 -4.67 -4.40 -14.72
N PRO A 311 -5.39 -3.47 -14.07
CA PRO A 311 -5.69 -3.52 -12.63
C PRO A 311 -6.50 -4.73 -12.21
#